data_65d14fa3fad8887f5f8b60b2400f6b78
#
_entry.id   65d14fa3fad8887f5f8b60b2400f6b78
#
_cell.length_a   1.000
_cell.length_b   1.000
_cell.length_c   1.000
_cell.angle_alpha   90.00
_cell.angle_beta   90.00
_cell.angle_gamma   90.00
#
_symmetry.space_group_name_H-M   'P 1'
#
loop_
_entity.id
_entity.type
_entity.pdbx_description
1 polymer ?
#
loop_
_entity_poly.entity_id
_entity_poly.type
_entity_poly.pdbx_seq_one_letter_code
_entity_poly.pdbx_strand_id
1 'polypeptide(L)'
;MINNEGYHPILAKVARFQVLGKSPAGFYLRLNKRIWDCLPSRVRNLNVVRSYGAWLHSLVCLGARRQQFFGTFFLRNRPALELMRRLAGQKPHGATLRLTVLGCSIGAEVYSILWTVRSARPDLKVLLQAVDISKDILSFAEKGIYTPDTSELVGASIFERLTEAEMVEMFDWEGDQAKVKSWLKEGITWHVRDVADPELISILEPQDMVVASNFLCHMARADAEKCLDNIAQLVSPGGYLFVSGVDLDVRTKTAIGLGWEPVRDLIGEIHDGDRSVRADWPWAWWGLEPLNRKRSDWQTRYAAAFRIGSPERPRTSSGSATMAKHAGVKALDTLACRINSVSGGIV
;
A
#
# COMPACT_ATOMS: atom_id res chain seq x y z
N MET A 1 17.00 -19.54 -8.41
CA MET A 1 15.74 -19.06 -8.95
C MET A 1 14.68 -20.10 -8.62
N ILE A 2 13.90 -19.91 -7.57
CA ILE A 2 12.77 -20.78 -7.26
C ILE A 2 11.57 -20.09 -7.88
N ASN A 3 11.07 -20.65 -8.99
CA ASN A 3 9.84 -20.21 -9.63
C ASN A 3 8.69 -20.39 -8.64
N ASN A 4 8.13 -19.28 -8.18
CA ASN A 4 7.01 -19.24 -7.23
C ASN A 4 5.64 -19.29 -7.96
N GLU A 5 5.57 -19.92 -9.14
CA GLU A 5 4.35 -20.09 -9.94
C GLU A 5 3.59 -21.37 -9.57
N GLY A 6 3.41 -21.65 -8.30
CA GLY A 6 2.76 -22.89 -7.91
C GLY A 6 2.02 -22.81 -6.59
N TYR A 7 1.16 -21.80 -6.39
CA TYR A 7 0.18 -21.92 -5.31
C TYR A 7 -0.89 -22.94 -5.75
N HIS A 8 -0.64 -24.20 -5.42
CA HIS A 8 -1.54 -25.30 -5.72
C HIS A 8 -2.94 -25.02 -5.12
N PRO A 9 -4.00 -25.04 -5.93
CA PRO A 9 -5.37 -24.87 -5.44
C PRO A 9 -5.76 -25.88 -4.35
N ILE A 10 -5.00 -26.96 -4.23
CA ILE A 10 -5.12 -28.01 -3.20
C ILE A 10 -4.79 -27.43 -1.81
N LEU A 11 -3.75 -26.60 -1.65
CA LEU A 11 -3.38 -26.03 -0.34
C LEU A 11 -4.44 -25.05 0.17
N ALA A 12 -5.05 -24.26 -0.72
CA ALA A 12 -6.16 -23.37 -0.35
C ALA A 12 -7.42 -24.16 0.06
N LYS A 13 -7.68 -25.32 -0.57
CA LYS A 13 -8.78 -26.23 -0.18
C LYS A 13 -8.49 -26.90 1.17
N VAL A 14 -7.27 -27.37 1.41
CA VAL A 14 -6.87 -28.00 2.68
C VAL A 14 -6.93 -27.01 3.84
N ALA A 15 -6.53 -25.76 3.63
CA ALA A 15 -6.64 -24.71 4.65
C ALA A 15 -8.10 -24.39 5.04
N ARG A 16 -9.06 -24.65 4.14
CA ARG A 16 -10.51 -24.46 4.38
C ARG A 16 -11.22 -25.71 4.95
N PHE A 17 -10.56 -26.86 4.95
CA PHE A 17 -11.17 -28.09 5.43
C PHE A 17 -11.16 -28.09 6.97
N GLN A 18 -12.34 -28.04 7.58
CA GLN A 18 -12.51 -28.12 9.04
C GLN A 18 -12.88 -29.55 9.41
N VAL A 19 -12.00 -30.23 10.15
CA VAL A 19 -12.30 -31.51 10.80
C VAL A 19 -12.51 -31.21 12.29
N LEU A 20 -13.70 -31.50 12.81
CA LEU A 20 -14.09 -31.27 14.22
C LEU A 20 -13.85 -29.82 14.70
N GLY A 21 -14.20 -28.84 13.88
CA GLY A 21 -14.05 -27.43 14.19
C GLY A 21 -12.62 -26.90 14.17
N LYS A 22 -11.62 -27.70 13.77
CA LYS A 22 -10.21 -27.30 13.70
C LYS A 22 -9.60 -27.68 12.34
N SER A 23 -9.14 -26.66 11.60
CA SER A 23 -8.46 -26.86 10.33
C SER A 23 -7.11 -27.58 10.55
N PRO A 24 -6.73 -28.60 9.72
CA PRO A 24 -5.40 -29.23 9.76
C PRO A 24 -4.28 -28.19 9.59
N ALA A 25 -4.45 -27.20 8.73
CA ALA A 25 -3.52 -26.09 8.56
C ALA A 25 -3.39 -25.25 9.85
N GLY A 26 -4.50 -25.00 10.54
CA GLY A 26 -4.49 -24.30 11.83
C GLY A 26 -3.76 -25.08 12.94
N PHE A 27 -3.87 -26.40 12.96
CA PHE A 27 -3.10 -27.23 13.88
C PHE A 27 -1.60 -27.16 13.56
N TYR A 28 -1.24 -27.32 12.29
CA TYR A 28 0.12 -27.22 11.81
C TYR A 28 0.76 -25.86 12.16
N LEU A 29 0.06 -24.76 11.92
CA LEU A 29 0.54 -23.41 12.26
C LEU A 29 0.74 -23.24 13.78
N ARG A 30 -0.18 -23.75 14.61
CA ARG A 30 -0.04 -23.68 16.09
C ARG A 30 1.15 -24.46 16.60
N LEU A 31 1.41 -25.66 16.04
CA LEU A 31 2.58 -26.45 16.41
C LEU A 31 3.87 -25.72 16.04
N ASN A 32 3.95 -25.22 14.80
CA ASN A 32 5.11 -24.48 14.34
C ASN A 32 5.32 -23.18 15.12
N LYS A 33 4.25 -22.50 15.55
CA LYS A 33 4.35 -21.31 16.40
C LYS A 33 5.08 -21.65 17.73
N ARG A 34 4.70 -22.73 18.38
CA ARG A 34 5.38 -23.15 19.62
C ARG A 34 6.87 -23.40 19.40
N ILE A 35 7.22 -24.11 18.31
CA ILE A 35 8.61 -24.37 17.96
C ILE A 35 9.36 -23.06 17.69
N TRP A 36 8.76 -22.18 16.89
CA TRP A 36 9.34 -20.88 16.54
C TRP A 36 9.58 -20.00 17.76
N ASP A 37 8.63 -19.93 18.68
CA ASP A 37 8.73 -19.12 19.89
C ASP A 37 9.86 -19.60 20.80
N CYS A 38 10.21 -20.90 20.76
CA CYS A 38 11.35 -21.49 21.48
C CYS A 38 12.71 -21.25 20.79
N LEU A 39 12.73 -20.82 19.50
CA LEU A 39 13.99 -20.62 18.80
C LEU A 39 14.70 -19.33 19.27
N PRO A 40 16.01 -19.38 19.59
CA PRO A 40 16.79 -18.20 19.86
C PRO A 40 16.79 -17.23 18.66
N SER A 41 16.87 -15.93 18.94
CA SER A 41 16.89 -14.89 17.88
C SER A 41 17.99 -15.09 16.83
N ARG A 42 19.15 -15.59 17.26
CA ARG A 42 20.27 -15.94 16.35
C ARG A 42 19.88 -16.99 15.33
N VAL A 43 19.13 -18.02 15.76
CA VAL A 43 18.66 -19.13 14.90
C VAL A 43 17.56 -18.62 13.96
N ARG A 44 16.62 -17.81 14.46
CA ARG A 44 15.56 -17.20 13.63
C ARG A 44 16.11 -16.32 12.50
N ASN A 45 17.32 -15.76 12.69
CA ASN A 45 17.97 -14.92 11.68
C ASN A 45 18.78 -15.71 10.63
N LEU A 46 18.90 -17.04 10.73
CA LEU A 46 19.51 -17.85 9.68
C LEU A 46 18.65 -17.83 8.41
N ASN A 47 19.28 -17.74 7.24
CA ASN A 47 18.57 -17.62 5.95
C ASN A 47 17.55 -18.75 5.72
N VAL A 48 17.92 -20.00 6.08
CA VAL A 48 17.03 -21.17 5.95
C VAL A 48 15.79 -21.02 6.84
N VAL A 49 15.97 -20.60 8.09
CA VAL A 49 14.87 -20.41 9.04
C VAL A 49 13.98 -19.23 8.60
N ARG A 50 14.57 -18.16 8.08
CA ARG A 50 13.82 -17.02 7.52
C ARG A 50 13.00 -17.42 6.28
N SER A 51 13.58 -18.23 5.39
CA SER A 51 12.84 -18.77 4.22
C SER A 51 11.68 -19.65 4.65
N TYR A 52 11.89 -20.46 5.70
CA TYR A 52 10.81 -21.25 6.29
C TYR A 52 9.74 -20.35 6.93
N GLY A 53 10.13 -19.30 7.63
CA GLY A 53 9.22 -18.29 8.16
C GLY A 53 8.40 -17.61 7.07
N ALA A 54 9.01 -17.24 5.95
CA ALA A 54 8.31 -16.66 4.79
C ALA A 54 7.29 -17.65 4.21
N TRP A 55 7.61 -18.93 4.13
CA TRP A 55 6.66 -19.96 3.71
C TRP A 55 5.49 -20.12 4.70
N LEU A 56 5.76 -20.13 6.02
CA LEU A 56 4.71 -20.14 7.04
C LEU A 56 3.80 -18.91 6.91
N HIS A 57 4.39 -17.72 6.70
CA HIS A 57 3.64 -16.49 6.50
C HIS A 57 2.74 -16.57 5.27
N SER A 58 3.20 -17.16 4.18
CA SER A 58 2.37 -17.41 3.00
C SER A 58 1.14 -18.25 3.31
N LEU A 59 1.27 -19.28 4.17
CA LEU A 59 0.12 -20.08 4.63
C LEU A 59 -0.85 -19.27 5.50
N VAL A 60 -0.32 -18.38 6.35
CA VAL A 60 -1.15 -17.47 7.17
C VAL A 60 -1.94 -16.52 6.28
N CYS A 61 -1.30 -15.94 5.25
CA CYS A 61 -1.95 -15.03 4.31
C CYS A 61 -3.07 -15.70 3.48
N LEU A 62 -3.02 -17.02 3.23
CA LEU A 62 -4.14 -17.74 2.58
C LEU A 62 -5.44 -17.72 3.39
N GLY A 63 -5.35 -17.53 4.70
CA GLY A 63 -6.49 -17.39 5.60
C GLY A 63 -7.03 -15.95 5.74
N ALA A 64 -6.32 -14.97 5.19
CA ALA A 64 -6.74 -13.58 5.26
C ALA A 64 -8.08 -13.36 4.56
N ARG A 65 -8.97 -12.65 5.22
CA ARG A 65 -10.28 -12.26 4.68
C ARG A 65 -10.39 -10.75 4.79
N ARG A 66 -11.10 -10.12 3.83
CA ARG A 66 -11.41 -8.70 3.93
C ARG A 66 -12.17 -8.45 5.24
N GLN A 67 -11.55 -7.71 6.14
CA GLN A 67 -12.11 -7.32 7.42
C GLN A 67 -11.97 -5.82 7.59
N GLN A 68 -12.98 -5.19 8.20
CA GLN A 68 -12.86 -3.83 8.67
C GLN A 68 -12.14 -3.84 10.00
N PHE A 69 -10.97 -3.23 10.05
CA PHE A 69 -10.18 -3.06 11.26
C PHE A 69 -9.74 -1.61 11.37
N PHE A 70 -10.09 -0.95 12.45
CA PHE A 70 -9.88 0.49 12.61
C PHE A 70 -8.65 0.83 13.46
N GLY A 71 -7.81 -0.16 13.78
CA GLY A 71 -6.63 0.01 14.61
C GLY A 71 -5.64 1.01 14.03
N THR A 72 -5.56 2.18 14.63
CA THR A 72 -4.65 3.26 14.27
C THR A 72 -4.28 4.06 15.50
N PHE A 73 -3.21 4.85 15.42
CA PHE A 73 -2.77 5.77 16.46
C PHE A 73 -1.95 6.92 15.85
N PHE A 74 -1.85 8.02 16.59
CA PHE A 74 -1.12 9.19 16.15
C PHE A 74 0.38 8.90 16.01
N LEU A 75 1.01 9.51 15.02
CA LEU A 75 2.46 9.42 14.70
C LEU A 75 2.96 7.96 14.62
N ARG A 76 2.17 7.07 14.05
CA ARG A 76 2.41 5.63 14.01
C ARG A 76 3.79 5.25 13.48
N ASN A 77 4.22 5.86 12.40
CA ASN A 77 5.54 5.62 11.80
C ASN A 77 6.26 6.96 11.60
N ARG A 78 6.96 7.43 12.64
CA ARG A 78 7.69 8.71 12.61
C ARG A 78 8.71 8.82 11.47
N PRO A 79 9.51 7.78 11.13
CA PRO A 79 10.38 7.84 9.97
C PRO A 79 9.64 8.03 8.64
N ALA A 80 8.43 7.46 8.47
CA ALA A 80 7.63 7.69 7.28
C ALA A 80 7.12 9.13 7.20
N LEU A 81 6.67 9.70 8.33
CA LEU A 81 6.27 11.10 8.43
C LEU A 81 7.45 12.04 8.15
N GLU A 82 8.64 11.72 8.66
CA GLU A 82 9.87 12.47 8.37
C GLU A 82 10.21 12.43 6.86
N LEU A 83 10.03 11.29 6.20
CA LEU A 83 10.21 11.20 4.75
C LEU A 83 9.18 12.09 4.02
N MET A 84 7.90 12.06 4.42
CA MET A 84 6.87 12.94 3.87
C MET A 84 7.23 14.42 4.04
N ARG A 85 7.75 14.80 5.23
CA ARG A 85 8.24 16.15 5.52
C ARG A 85 9.35 16.58 4.57
N ARG A 86 10.35 15.71 4.33
CA ARG A 86 11.47 15.98 3.41
C ARG A 86 10.97 16.16 1.98
N LEU A 87 10.06 15.31 1.51
CA LEU A 87 9.50 15.39 0.17
C LEU A 87 8.61 16.62 0.00
N ALA A 88 7.81 16.98 1.00
CA ALA A 88 7.07 18.25 1.01
C ALA A 88 8.00 19.46 0.99
N GLY A 89 9.17 19.33 1.64
CA GLY A 89 10.22 20.36 1.64
C GLY A 89 10.80 20.69 0.26
N GLN A 90 10.64 19.79 -0.73
CA GLN A 90 11.07 20.00 -2.12
C GLN A 90 10.11 20.87 -2.95
N LYS A 91 8.88 21.11 -2.44
CA LYS A 91 7.92 21.99 -3.12
C LYS A 91 8.36 23.46 -3.05
N PRO A 92 8.13 24.23 -4.11
CA PRO A 92 8.37 25.68 -4.09
C PRO A 92 7.63 26.36 -2.93
N HIS A 93 8.12 27.52 -2.51
CA HIS A 93 7.47 28.34 -1.49
C HIS A 93 6.06 28.76 -1.96
N GLY A 94 5.09 28.65 -1.06
CA GLY A 94 3.68 29.01 -1.34
C GLY A 94 2.94 28.05 -2.28
N ALA A 95 3.55 26.93 -2.70
CA ALA A 95 2.94 25.98 -3.61
C ALA A 95 1.78 25.22 -2.94
N THR A 96 0.91 24.66 -3.77
CA THR A 96 -0.11 23.69 -3.32
C THR A 96 0.50 22.29 -3.24
N LEU A 97 0.26 21.61 -2.12
CA LEU A 97 0.54 20.19 -1.92
C LEU A 97 -0.78 19.42 -1.84
N ARG A 98 -1.02 18.54 -2.81
CA ARG A 98 -2.19 17.66 -2.87
C ARG A 98 -1.86 16.30 -2.26
N LEU A 99 -2.59 15.92 -1.24
CA LEU A 99 -2.43 14.67 -0.50
C LEU A 99 -3.69 13.84 -0.52
N THR A 100 -3.56 12.54 -0.60
CA THR A 100 -4.67 11.60 -0.35
C THR A 100 -4.26 10.56 0.68
N VAL A 101 -5.13 10.33 1.67
CA VAL A 101 -5.00 9.24 2.66
C VAL A 101 -6.14 8.26 2.45
N LEU A 102 -5.80 7.04 2.08
CA LEU A 102 -6.73 5.96 1.78
C LEU A 102 -6.84 5.01 2.98
N GLY A 103 -8.09 4.64 3.35
CA GLY A 103 -8.34 3.85 4.56
C GLY A 103 -7.97 4.64 5.82
N CYS A 104 -8.44 5.89 5.90
CA CYS A 104 -7.99 6.85 6.92
C CYS A 104 -8.50 6.56 8.34
N SER A 105 -9.41 5.58 8.51
CA SER A 105 -9.94 5.19 9.81
C SER A 105 -10.46 6.39 10.61
N ILE A 106 -10.22 6.44 11.91
CA ILE A 106 -10.58 7.55 12.81
C ILE A 106 -9.80 8.86 12.57
N GLY A 107 -9.00 8.97 11.52
CA GLY A 107 -8.30 10.19 11.13
C GLY A 107 -6.94 10.43 11.81
N ALA A 108 -6.45 9.54 12.67
CA ALA A 108 -5.18 9.72 13.36
C ALA A 108 -4.00 9.89 12.40
N GLU A 109 -3.95 9.15 11.29
CA GLU A 109 -2.92 9.29 10.26
C GLU A 109 -3.08 10.61 9.49
N VAL A 110 -4.30 11.01 9.15
CA VAL A 110 -4.61 12.28 8.47
C VAL A 110 -4.04 13.46 9.26
N TYR A 111 -4.38 13.55 10.54
CA TYR A 111 -3.93 14.66 11.39
C TYR A 111 -2.42 14.58 11.68
N SER A 112 -1.85 13.38 11.77
CA SER A 112 -0.40 13.20 11.93
C SER A 112 0.38 13.74 10.73
N ILE A 113 -0.08 13.46 9.51
CA ILE A 113 0.52 13.95 8.27
C ILE A 113 0.39 15.48 8.20
N LEU A 114 -0.81 16.01 8.45
CA LEU A 114 -1.05 17.46 8.40
C LEU A 114 -0.21 18.21 9.43
N TRP A 115 -0.14 17.70 10.67
CA TRP A 115 0.75 18.28 11.69
C TRP A 115 2.21 18.28 11.22
N THR A 116 2.70 17.15 10.73
CA THR A 116 4.09 17.01 10.28
C THR A 116 4.43 17.97 9.15
N VAL A 117 3.55 18.09 8.15
CA VAL A 117 3.80 18.93 6.98
C VAL A 117 3.64 20.41 7.31
N ARG A 118 2.56 20.80 7.98
CA ARG A 118 2.24 22.21 8.26
C ARG A 118 3.17 22.84 9.30
N SER A 119 3.61 22.07 10.30
CA SER A 119 4.61 22.57 11.27
C SER A 119 5.96 22.86 10.59
N ALA A 120 6.34 22.07 9.58
CA ALA A 120 7.59 22.25 8.85
C ALA A 120 7.49 23.25 7.69
N ARG A 121 6.33 23.33 7.03
CA ARG A 121 6.08 24.13 5.83
C ARG A 121 4.72 24.85 5.93
N PRO A 122 4.62 25.85 6.84
CA PRO A 122 3.39 26.63 7.03
C PRO A 122 3.02 27.48 5.81
N ASP A 123 3.97 27.67 4.89
CA ASP A 123 3.78 28.38 3.63
C ASP A 123 3.01 27.57 2.57
N LEU A 124 2.95 26.23 2.69
CA LEU A 124 2.28 25.40 1.71
C LEU A 124 0.76 25.42 1.90
N LYS A 125 0.03 25.55 0.78
CA LYS A 125 -1.40 25.27 0.75
C LYS A 125 -1.62 23.78 0.67
N VAL A 126 -1.91 23.13 1.81
CA VAL A 126 -2.13 21.68 1.85
C VAL A 126 -3.60 21.37 1.64
N LEU A 127 -3.90 20.60 0.59
CA LEU A 127 -5.23 20.05 0.28
C LEU A 127 -5.17 18.54 0.48
N LEU A 128 -5.98 18.00 1.39
CA LEU A 128 -5.98 16.60 1.72
C LEU A 128 -7.33 15.96 1.45
N GLN A 129 -7.31 14.85 0.70
CA GLN A 129 -8.47 13.98 0.47
C GLN A 129 -8.36 12.77 1.41
N ALA A 130 -9.31 12.62 2.32
CA ALA A 130 -9.37 11.51 3.26
C ALA A 130 -10.48 10.53 2.83
N VAL A 131 -10.13 9.27 2.62
CA VAL A 131 -11.04 8.25 2.09
C VAL A 131 -11.17 7.10 3.07
N ASP A 132 -12.41 6.72 3.39
CA ASP A 132 -12.70 5.47 4.11
C ASP A 132 -14.03 4.88 3.62
N ILE A 133 -14.17 3.57 3.76
CA ILE A 133 -15.40 2.86 3.37
C ILE A 133 -16.52 3.03 4.41
N SER A 134 -16.17 3.29 5.68
CA SER A 134 -17.09 3.38 6.79
C SER A 134 -17.54 4.83 7.02
N LYS A 135 -18.81 5.12 6.76
CA LYS A 135 -19.40 6.44 6.99
C LYS A 135 -19.29 6.89 8.45
N ASP A 136 -19.56 5.99 9.40
CA ASP A 136 -19.58 6.33 10.82
C ASP A 136 -18.17 6.66 11.34
N ILE A 137 -17.18 5.87 10.92
CA ILE A 137 -15.77 6.10 11.25
C ILE A 137 -15.28 7.41 10.63
N LEU A 138 -15.66 7.69 9.38
CA LEU A 138 -15.29 8.93 8.71
C LEU A 138 -15.91 10.16 9.38
N SER A 139 -17.18 10.06 9.79
CA SER A 139 -17.85 11.12 10.55
C SER A 139 -17.20 11.36 11.93
N PHE A 140 -16.67 10.29 12.55
CA PHE A 140 -15.89 10.40 13.78
C PHE A 140 -14.56 11.12 13.51
N ALA A 141 -13.85 10.71 12.45
CA ALA A 141 -12.59 11.33 12.03
C ALA A 141 -12.75 12.83 11.73
N GLU A 142 -13.80 13.22 11.01
CA GLU A 142 -14.10 14.61 10.67
C GLU A 142 -14.35 15.49 11.91
N LYS A 143 -15.04 14.96 12.92
CA LYS A 143 -15.23 15.67 14.20
C LYS A 143 -13.88 15.95 14.86
N GLY A 144 -12.94 15.00 14.81
CA GLY A 144 -11.60 15.12 15.38
C GLY A 144 -11.65 15.29 16.90
N ILE A 145 -12.53 14.57 17.58
CA ILE A 145 -12.69 14.57 19.04
C ILE A 145 -12.39 13.16 19.53
N TYR A 146 -11.42 13.03 20.39
CA TYR A 146 -10.96 11.76 20.94
C TYR A 146 -11.07 11.74 22.45
N THR A 147 -11.46 10.59 22.99
CA THR A 147 -11.58 10.34 24.42
C THR A 147 -10.76 9.10 24.79
N PRO A 148 -10.53 8.81 26.08
CA PRO A 148 -9.93 7.54 26.49
C PRO A 148 -10.65 6.31 25.92
N ASP A 149 -11.98 6.36 25.80
CA ASP A 149 -12.79 5.27 25.25
C ASP A 149 -12.56 5.03 23.74
N THR A 150 -11.99 6.01 23.03
CA THR A 150 -11.58 5.83 21.63
C THR A 150 -10.58 4.70 21.50
N SER A 151 -9.78 4.43 22.54
CA SER A 151 -8.83 3.32 22.57
C SER A 151 -9.53 1.95 22.49
N GLU A 152 -10.74 1.82 23.01
CA GLU A 152 -11.55 0.58 22.91
C GLU A 152 -12.02 0.36 21.47
N LEU A 153 -12.41 1.43 20.76
CA LEU A 153 -12.86 1.36 19.38
C LEU A 153 -11.76 0.85 18.43
N VAL A 154 -10.51 1.23 18.68
CA VAL A 154 -9.37 0.88 17.82
C VAL A 154 -8.50 -0.24 18.38
N GLY A 155 -8.75 -0.71 19.60
CA GLY A 155 -7.99 -1.77 20.26
C GLY A 155 -6.56 -1.39 20.63
N ALA A 156 -6.24 -0.09 20.71
CA ALA A 156 -4.91 0.42 21.06
C ALA A 156 -4.99 1.82 21.66
N SER A 157 -4.02 2.22 22.49
CA SER A 157 -3.93 3.60 22.98
C SER A 157 -3.51 4.51 21.82
N ILE A 158 -4.44 5.37 21.38
CA ILE A 158 -4.25 6.22 20.19
C ILE A 158 -3.19 7.32 20.39
N PHE A 159 -2.88 7.67 21.65
CA PHE A 159 -1.91 8.72 22.00
C PHE A 159 -0.55 8.19 22.46
N GLU A 160 -0.33 6.86 22.48
CA GLU A 160 0.86 6.23 23.09
C GLU A 160 2.19 6.73 22.53
N ARG A 161 2.20 7.29 21.32
CA ARG A 161 3.42 7.75 20.63
C ARG A 161 3.57 9.27 20.61
N LEU A 162 2.63 9.98 21.20
CA LEU A 162 2.70 11.43 21.34
C LEU A 162 3.48 11.81 22.59
N THR A 163 4.34 12.81 22.46
CA THR A 163 4.92 13.54 23.59
C THR A 163 3.91 14.57 24.12
N GLU A 164 4.10 15.04 25.36
CA GLU A 164 3.24 16.08 25.92
C GLU A 164 3.24 17.35 25.07
N ALA A 165 4.41 17.76 24.53
CA ALA A 165 4.52 18.92 23.65
C ALA A 165 3.67 18.74 22.37
N GLU A 166 3.75 17.58 21.73
CA GLU A 166 2.96 17.27 20.54
C GLU A 166 1.47 17.22 20.84
N MET A 167 1.09 16.71 22.01
CA MET A 167 -0.30 16.73 22.48
C MET A 167 -0.81 18.17 22.59
N VAL A 168 -0.01 19.08 23.17
CA VAL A 168 -0.38 20.50 23.28
C VAL A 168 -0.42 21.19 21.90
N GLU A 169 0.47 20.81 20.97
CA GLU A 169 0.49 21.38 19.63
C GLU A 169 -0.71 20.91 18.77
N MET A 170 -1.13 19.66 18.92
CA MET A 170 -2.14 19.05 18.07
C MET A 170 -3.57 19.20 18.60
N PHE A 171 -3.75 19.32 19.93
CA PHE A 171 -5.08 19.23 20.55
C PHE A 171 -5.35 20.39 21.50
N ASP A 172 -6.62 20.76 21.58
CA ASP A 172 -7.22 21.52 22.66
C ASP A 172 -7.96 20.54 23.60
N TRP A 173 -7.74 20.66 24.90
CA TRP A 173 -8.30 19.74 25.89
C TRP A 173 -9.49 20.36 26.60
N GLU A 174 -10.61 19.61 26.62
CA GLU A 174 -11.81 19.96 27.40
C GLU A 174 -12.19 18.73 28.27
N GLY A 175 -11.81 18.76 29.52
CA GLY A 175 -11.95 17.59 30.41
C GLY A 175 -11.09 16.42 29.89
N ASP A 176 -11.73 15.30 29.57
CA ASP A 176 -11.11 14.11 29.02
C ASP A 176 -11.12 14.06 27.47
N GLN A 177 -11.64 15.10 26.83
CA GLN A 177 -11.75 15.19 25.37
C GLN A 177 -10.56 15.93 24.78
N ALA A 178 -9.85 15.27 23.87
CA ALA A 178 -8.82 15.87 23.03
C ALA A 178 -9.45 16.29 21.68
N LYS A 179 -9.58 17.58 21.44
CA LYS A 179 -10.11 18.14 20.19
C LYS A 179 -8.95 18.55 19.29
N VAL A 180 -8.91 18.01 18.08
CA VAL A 180 -7.92 18.43 17.08
C VAL A 180 -8.06 19.91 16.80
N LYS A 181 -6.96 20.66 16.87
CA LYS A 181 -6.93 22.10 16.62
C LYS A 181 -7.41 22.44 15.22
N SER A 182 -8.12 23.56 15.08
CA SER A 182 -8.76 24.00 13.86
C SER A 182 -7.81 24.07 12.67
N TRP A 183 -6.58 24.57 12.87
CA TRP A 183 -5.60 24.69 11.80
C TRP A 183 -5.16 23.34 11.20
N LEU A 184 -5.29 22.23 11.93
CA LEU A 184 -5.06 20.88 11.43
C LEU A 184 -6.25 20.34 10.62
N LYS A 185 -7.43 20.93 10.77
CA LYS A 185 -8.66 20.49 10.08
C LYS A 185 -8.90 21.20 8.75
N GLU A 186 -8.17 22.28 8.48
CA GLU A 186 -8.30 23.06 7.27
C GLU A 186 -7.96 22.25 6.02
N GLY A 187 -8.67 22.48 4.90
CA GLY A 187 -8.37 21.90 3.59
C GLY A 187 -8.47 20.36 3.51
N ILE A 188 -9.20 19.73 4.43
CA ILE A 188 -9.54 18.30 4.36
C ILE A 188 -10.90 18.15 3.69
N THR A 189 -10.96 17.23 2.72
CA THR A 189 -12.22 16.74 2.15
C THR A 189 -12.38 15.27 2.48
N TRP A 190 -13.54 14.88 3.00
CA TRP A 190 -13.83 13.53 3.45
C TRP A 190 -14.71 12.77 2.46
N HIS A 191 -14.31 11.55 2.06
CA HIS A 191 -15.00 10.75 1.06
C HIS A 191 -15.35 9.36 1.61
N VAL A 192 -16.64 9.05 1.65
CA VAL A 192 -17.10 7.67 1.94
C VAL A 192 -17.03 6.89 0.64
N ARG A 193 -15.94 6.13 0.43
CA ARG A 193 -15.69 5.37 -0.81
C ARG A 193 -14.90 4.10 -0.51
N ASP A 194 -15.12 3.09 -1.35
CA ASP A 194 -14.25 1.91 -1.39
C ASP A 194 -13.01 2.23 -2.23
N VAL A 195 -11.83 2.05 -1.66
CA VAL A 195 -10.55 2.25 -2.36
C VAL A 195 -10.38 1.29 -3.55
N ALA A 196 -11.07 0.16 -3.52
CA ALA A 196 -11.08 -0.79 -4.64
C ALA A 196 -11.98 -0.35 -5.82
N ASP A 197 -12.78 0.70 -5.64
CA ASP A 197 -13.66 1.23 -6.67
C ASP A 197 -12.86 2.04 -7.72
N PRO A 198 -12.85 1.64 -9.00
CA PRO A 198 -12.15 2.39 -10.05
C PRO A 198 -12.69 3.82 -10.24
N GLU A 199 -13.95 4.09 -9.87
CA GLU A 199 -14.52 5.44 -9.97
C GLU A 199 -13.81 6.45 -9.08
N LEU A 200 -13.10 5.99 -8.04
CA LEU A 200 -12.33 6.86 -7.16
C LEU A 200 -11.33 7.73 -7.94
N ILE A 201 -10.74 7.18 -9.01
CA ILE A 201 -9.77 7.89 -9.86
C ILE A 201 -10.41 9.09 -10.54
N SER A 202 -11.69 8.98 -10.94
CA SER A 202 -12.41 10.09 -11.59
C SER A 202 -12.87 11.17 -10.60
N ILE A 203 -12.99 10.84 -9.31
CA ILE A 203 -13.43 11.73 -8.23
C ILE A 203 -12.26 12.53 -7.67
N LEU A 204 -11.12 11.87 -7.51
CA LEU A 204 -9.91 12.49 -6.98
C LEU A 204 -9.03 12.97 -8.13
N GLU A 205 -8.71 14.26 -8.13
CA GLU A 205 -7.67 14.77 -9.04
C GLU A 205 -6.31 14.11 -8.76
N PRO A 206 -5.37 14.12 -9.73
CA PRO A 206 -4.01 13.60 -9.49
C PRO A 206 -3.34 14.27 -8.28
N GLN A 207 -2.70 13.47 -7.44
CA GLN A 207 -2.15 13.84 -6.15
C GLN A 207 -0.61 13.87 -6.16
N ASP A 208 -0.02 14.78 -5.42
CA ASP A 208 1.43 14.82 -5.23
C ASP A 208 1.92 13.66 -4.35
N MET A 209 1.11 13.28 -3.35
CA MET A 209 1.37 12.14 -2.48
C MET A 209 0.08 11.38 -2.21
N VAL A 210 0.13 10.07 -2.34
CA VAL A 210 -0.94 9.15 -1.95
C VAL A 210 -0.43 8.23 -0.87
N VAL A 211 -1.19 8.07 0.20
CA VAL A 211 -0.86 7.24 1.36
C VAL A 211 -1.86 6.11 1.48
N ALA A 212 -1.38 4.89 1.41
CA ALA A 212 -2.14 3.64 1.50
C ALA A 212 -1.56 2.76 2.61
N SER A 213 -2.00 3.02 3.86
CA SER A 213 -1.41 2.41 5.04
C SER A 213 -2.34 1.38 5.69
N ASN A 214 -1.83 0.16 5.88
CA ASN A 214 -2.37 -0.86 6.78
C ASN A 214 -3.81 -1.33 6.52
N PHE A 215 -4.36 -1.18 5.31
CA PHE A 215 -5.65 -1.75 4.92
C PHE A 215 -5.53 -2.84 3.83
N LEU A 216 -4.50 -2.79 3.00
CA LEU A 216 -4.29 -3.76 1.93
C LEU A 216 -4.00 -5.18 2.46
N CYS A 217 -3.45 -5.30 3.67
CA CYS A 217 -3.23 -6.59 4.33
C CYS A 217 -4.55 -7.33 4.65
N HIS A 218 -5.67 -6.62 4.67
CA HIS A 218 -7.01 -7.19 4.88
C HIS A 218 -7.68 -7.64 3.57
N MET A 219 -6.96 -7.63 2.45
CA MET A 219 -7.45 -8.07 1.13
C MET A 219 -6.77 -9.38 0.72
N ALA A 220 -7.44 -10.16 -0.14
CA ALA A 220 -6.78 -11.25 -0.82
C ALA A 220 -5.69 -10.70 -1.76
N ARG A 221 -4.61 -11.47 -1.99
CA ARG A 221 -3.44 -10.99 -2.78
C ARG A 221 -3.83 -10.42 -4.14
N ALA A 222 -4.72 -11.11 -4.88
CA ALA A 222 -5.16 -10.64 -6.20
C ALA A 222 -5.95 -9.33 -6.14
N ASP A 223 -6.75 -9.14 -5.09
CA ASP A 223 -7.51 -7.90 -4.88
C ASP A 223 -6.60 -6.77 -4.45
N ALA A 224 -5.60 -7.06 -3.61
CA ALA A 224 -4.58 -6.08 -3.21
C ALA A 224 -3.72 -5.63 -4.41
N GLU A 225 -3.34 -6.54 -5.33
CA GLU A 225 -2.65 -6.20 -6.59
C GLU A 225 -3.49 -5.22 -7.42
N LYS A 226 -4.75 -5.54 -7.70
CA LYS A 226 -5.66 -4.67 -8.46
C LYS A 226 -5.87 -3.32 -7.77
N CYS A 227 -6.02 -3.34 -6.45
CA CYS A 227 -6.18 -2.11 -5.67
C CYS A 227 -4.93 -1.22 -5.77
N LEU A 228 -3.73 -1.81 -5.72
CA LEU A 228 -2.47 -1.07 -5.90
C LEU A 228 -2.35 -0.46 -7.29
N ASP A 229 -2.77 -1.18 -8.34
CA ASP A 229 -2.80 -0.66 -9.72
C ASP A 229 -3.72 0.58 -9.83
N ASN A 230 -4.90 0.53 -9.21
CA ASN A 230 -5.83 1.66 -9.17
C ASN A 230 -5.24 2.84 -8.36
N ILE A 231 -4.69 2.55 -7.17
CA ILE A 231 -4.10 3.58 -6.30
C ILE A 231 -2.96 4.33 -7.00
N ALA A 232 -2.12 3.62 -7.76
CA ALA A 232 -1.01 4.24 -8.47
C ALA A 232 -1.47 5.29 -9.50
N GLN A 233 -2.65 5.13 -10.07
CA GLN A 233 -3.24 6.08 -11.03
C GLN A 233 -3.69 7.39 -10.38
N LEU A 234 -3.87 7.41 -9.06
CA LEU A 234 -4.15 8.64 -8.30
C LEU A 234 -2.91 9.53 -8.14
N VAL A 235 -1.71 8.98 -8.36
CA VAL A 235 -0.46 9.72 -8.16
C VAL A 235 -0.11 10.51 -9.42
N SER A 236 0.14 11.80 -9.27
CA SER A 236 0.64 12.65 -10.36
C SER A 236 1.99 12.13 -10.89
N PRO A 237 2.30 12.29 -12.18
CA PRO A 237 3.62 11.98 -12.71
C PRO A 237 4.73 12.65 -11.90
N GLY A 238 5.68 11.86 -11.38
CA GLY A 238 6.73 12.33 -10.49
C GLY A 238 6.32 12.50 -9.03
N GLY A 239 5.06 12.23 -8.69
CA GLY A 239 4.55 12.19 -7.32
C GLY A 239 4.95 10.91 -6.57
N TYR A 240 4.49 10.78 -5.35
CA TYR A 240 4.91 9.72 -4.43
C TYR A 240 3.74 8.89 -3.93
N LEU A 241 3.93 7.58 -3.92
CA LEU A 241 3.02 6.61 -3.32
C LEU A 241 3.66 6.01 -2.07
N PHE A 242 3.04 6.19 -0.91
CA PHE A 242 3.40 5.54 0.34
C PHE A 242 2.51 4.31 0.54
N VAL A 243 3.12 3.13 0.67
CA VAL A 243 2.40 1.85 0.84
C VAL A 243 2.97 1.08 2.02
N SER A 244 2.14 0.83 3.02
CA SER A 244 2.46 -0.03 4.14
C SER A 244 1.33 -1.02 4.44
N GLY A 245 1.62 -2.05 5.26
CA GLY A 245 0.61 -3.05 5.61
C GLY A 245 0.04 -3.77 4.38
N VAL A 246 0.91 -4.23 3.51
CA VAL A 246 0.60 -5.10 2.38
C VAL A 246 1.62 -6.23 2.31
N ASP A 247 1.22 -7.38 1.79
CA ASP A 247 2.15 -8.48 1.52
C ASP A 247 3.33 -7.98 0.68
N LEU A 248 4.56 -8.22 1.15
CA LEU A 248 5.77 -7.71 0.49
C LEU A 248 5.98 -8.31 -0.90
N ASP A 249 5.52 -9.54 -1.16
CA ASP A 249 5.61 -10.14 -2.49
C ASP A 249 4.65 -9.43 -3.46
N VAL A 250 3.43 -9.13 -3.01
CA VAL A 250 2.46 -8.34 -3.77
C VAL A 250 3.03 -6.98 -4.12
N ARG A 251 3.48 -6.23 -3.12
CA ARG A 251 4.03 -4.88 -3.32
C ARG A 251 5.24 -4.89 -4.25
N THR A 252 6.20 -5.83 -4.02
CA THR A 252 7.42 -5.92 -4.82
C THR A 252 7.10 -6.26 -6.28
N LYS A 253 6.22 -7.23 -6.51
CA LYS A 253 5.78 -7.64 -7.85
C LYS A 253 5.14 -6.46 -8.60
N THR A 254 4.20 -5.76 -7.95
CA THR A 254 3.50 -4.61 -8.53
C THR A 254 4.48 -3.47 -8.82
N ALA A 255 5.35 -3.13 -7.86
CA ALA A 255 6.33 -2.05 -8.02
C ALA A 255 7.30 -2.33 -9.19
N ILE A 256 7.80 -3.55 -9.33
CA ILE A 256 8.67 -3.95 -10.45
C ILE A 256 7.88 -3.94 -11.77
N GLY A 257 6.67 -4.53 -11.79
CA GLY A 257 5.84 -4.63 -12.99
C GLY A 257 5.41 -3.29 -13.55
N LEU A 258 5.15 -2.31 -12.69
CA LEU A 258 4.75 -0.95 -13.07
C LEU A 258 5.92 0.05 -13.13
N GLY A 259 7.15 -0.40 -12.90
CA GLY A 259 8.33 0.46 -12.97
C GLY A 259 8.38 1.55 -11.90
N TRP A 260 7.85 1.30 -10.70
CA TRP A 260 7.91 2.25 -9.60
C TRP A 260 9.35 2.38 -9.10
N GLU A 261 9.78 3.61 -8.88
CA GLU A 261 11.12 3.91 -8.37
C GLU A 261 11.10 3.98 -6.83
N PRO A 262 11.79 3.05 -6.11
CA PRO A 262 11.78 3.09 -4.65
C PRO A 262 12.52 4.32 -4.13
N VAL A 263 11.90 5.05 -3.20
CA VAL A 263 12.57 6.10 -2.43
C VAL A 263 13.50 5.42 -1.44
N ARG A 264 14.81 5.69 -1.57
CA ARG A 264 15.85 4.97 -0.82
C ARG A 264 16.09 5.50 0.58
N ASP A 265 15.65 6.71 0.84
CA ASP A 265 15.80 7.36 2.13
C ASP A 265 14.97 6.67 3.20
N LEU A 266 15.56 6.46 4.36
CA LEU A 266 14.90 5.92 5.57
C LEU A 266 14.24 4.54 5.39
N ILE A 267 14.60 3.73 4.37
CA ILE A 267 13.99 2.40 4.15
C ILE A 267 14.04 1.55 5.43
N GLY A 268 15.21 1.48 6.07
CA GLY A 268 15.39 0.65 7.27
C GLY A 268 14.58 1.18 8.44
N GLU A 269 14.66 2.47 8.67
CA GLU A 269 13.99 3.16 9.76
C GLU A 269 12.46 3.08 9.63
N ILE A 270 11.93 3.26 8.41
CA ILE A 270 10.49 3.13 8.14
C ILE A 270 10.04 1.67 8.32
N HIS A 271 10.81 0.71 7.79
CA HIS A 271 10.51 -0.71 7.91
C HIS A 271 10.52 -1.18 9.37
N ASP A 272 11.44 -0.63 10.19
CA ASP A 272 11.58 -0.91 11.61
C ASP A 272 10.70 -0.02 12.50
N GLY A 273 10.07 0.99 11.93
CA GLY A 273 9.32 2.02 12.64
C GLY A 273 8.09 1.52 13.40
N ASP A 274 7.53 0.38 13.01
CA ASP A 274 6.46 -0.30 13.74
C ASP A 274 6.91 -1.68 14.21
N ARG A 275 7.42 -1.75 15.45
CA ARG A 275 7.95 -2.99 16.05
C ARG A 275 6.88 -4.04 16.27
N SER A 276 5.62 -3.63 16.54
CA SER A 276 4.51 -4.56 16.79
C SER A 276 4.25 -5.42 15.55
N VAL A 277 4.19 -4.81 14.38
CA VAL A 277 3.98 -5.50 13.11
C VAL A 277 5.10 -6.50 12.81
N ARG A 278 6.33 -6.22 13.23
CA ARG A 278 7.47 -7.14 13.08
C ARG A 278 7.47 -8.28 14.08
N ALA A 279 7.00 -8.03 15.29
CA ALA A 279 6.89 -9.07 16.31
C ALA A 279 5.86 -10.15 15.93
N ASP A 280 4.84 -9.76 15.18
CA ASP A 280 3.77 -10.66 14.75
C ASP A 280 4.14 -11.54 13.54
N TRP A 281 5.26 -11.27 12.87
CA TRP A 281 5.74 -12.13 11.78
C TRP A 281 6.35 -13.43 12.32
N PRO A 282 6.09 -14.60 11.70
CA PRO A 282 5.28 -14.83 10.48
C PRO A 282 3.80 -15.15 10.72
N TRP A 283 3.27 -14.97 11.93
CA TRP A 283 2.01 -15.55 12.41
C TRP A 283 0.76 -14.71 12.11
N ALA A 284 0.93 -13.45 11.81
CA ALA A 284 -0.16 -12.56 11.44
C ALA A 284 -0.01 -12.12 9.97
N TRP A 285 -1.13 -11.98 9.25
CA TRP A 285 -1.11 -11.57 7.84
C TRP A 285 -0.60 -10.14 7.62
N TRP A 286 -0.63 -9.32 8.66
CA TRP A 286 -0.04 -7.96 8.67
C TRP A 286 1.43 -7.94 9.10
N GLY A 287 1.96 -9.08 9.50
CA GLY A 287 3.33 -9.19 10.01
C GLY A 287 4.37 -8.89 8.93
N LEU A 288 5.35 -8.06 9.26
CA LEU A 288 6.45 -7.72 8.36
C LEU A 288 7.66 -8.61 8.60
N GLU A 289 8.16 -9.24 7.53
CA GLU A 289 9.42 -10.00 7.60
C GLU A 289 10.59 -9.10 8.02
N PRO A 290 11.58 -9.61 8.77
CA PRO A 290 12.78 -8.85 9.10
C PRO A 290 13.54 -8.41 7.85
N LEU A 291 14.07 -7.17 7.85
CA LEU A 291 14.83 -6.60 6.74
C LEU A 291 16.04 -7.47 6.37
N ASN A 292 16.20 -7.75 5.08
CA ASN A 292 17.31 -8.52 4.53
C ASN A 292 18.02 -7.76 3.40
N ARG A 293 19.06 -7.01 3.77
CA ARG A 293 19.87 -6.22 2.82
C ARG A 293 20.71 -7.07 1.85
N LYS A 294 20.80 -8.41 2.06
CA LYS A 294 21.52 -9.30 1.15
C LYS A 294 20.72 -9.70 -0.09
N ARG A 295 19.43 -9.39 -0.12
CA ARG A 295 18.61 -9.62 -1.31
C ARG A 295 18.97 -8.58 -2.39
N SER A 296 18.97 -9.01 -3.65
CA SER A 296 19.21 -8.10 -4.79
C SER A 296 18.10 -7.06 -4.96
N ASP A 297 16.87 -7.41 -4.58
CA ASP A 297 15.66 -6.56 -4.67
C ASP A 297 15.35 -5.80 -3.38
N TRP A 298 16.23 -5.79 -2.37
CA TRP A 298 15.92 -5.32 -1.02
C TRP A 298 15.39 -3.88 -0.99
N GLN A 299 15.89 -3.00 -1.85
CA GLN A 299 15.44 -1.60 -1.89
C GLN A 299 13.98 -1.51 -2.31
N THR A 300 13.59 -2.19 -3.39
CA THR A 300 12.19 -2.22 -3.83
C THR A 300 11.30 -2.97 -2.86
N ARG A 301 11.80 -4.09 -2.32
CA ARG A 301 11.02 -4.94 -1.41
C ARG A 301 10.66 -4.23 -0.11
N TYR A 302 11.60 -3.53 0.49
CA TYR A 302 11.40 -2.92 1.82
C TYR A 302 11.09 -1.43 1.78
N ALA A 303 11.16 -0.77 0.61
CA ALA A 303 10.69 0.60 0.48
C ALA A 303 9.20 0.69 0.82
N ALA A 304 8.85 1.70 1.62
CA ALA A 304 7.46 2.05 1.89
C ALA A 304 6.98 3.23 1.05
N ALA A 305 7.88 3.91 0.34
CA ALA A 305 7.56 5.01 -0.56
C ALA A 305 8.17 4.77 -1.94
N PHE A 306 7.40 5.12 -2.98
CA PHE A 306 7.80 4.97 -4.37
C PHE A 306 7.49 6.25 -5.13
N ARG A 307 8.39 6.66 -6.00
CA ARG A 307 8.14 7.70 -6.99
C ARG A 307 7.47 7.06 -8.19
N ILE A 308 6.34 7.62 -8.61
CA ILE A 308 5.60 7.13 -9.76
C ILE A 308 6.02 7.95 -10.98
N GLY A 309 6.63 7.29 -11.96
CA GLY A 309 7.02 7.89 -13.23
C GLY A 309 5.80 8.26 -14.07
N SER A 310 5.99 9.13 -15.08
CA SER A 310 5.01 9.22 -16.16
C SER A 310 4.90 7.85 -16.82
N PRO A 311 3.70 7.37 -17.22
CA PRO A 311 3.58 6.16 -18.00
C PRO A 311 4.36 6.37 -19.31
N GLU A 312 5.60 5.90 -19.36
CA GLU A 312 6.30 5.76 -20.62
C GLU A 312 5.45 4.80 -21.45
N ARG A 313 4.93 5.28 -22.58
CA ARG A 313 4.38 4.36 -23.59
C ARG A 313 5.44 3.28 -23.83
N PRO A 314 5.07 1.99 -23.86
CA PRO A 314 6.03 0.94 -24.16
C PRO A 314 6.79 1.38 -25.41
N ARG A 315 8.10 1.50 -25.31
CA ARG A 315 8.96 1.73 -26.47
C ARG A 315 8.68 0.56 -27.41
N THR A 316 7.85 0.79 -28.40
CA THR A 316 7.80 -0.08 -29.56
C THR A 316 9.24 -0.08 -30.09
N SER A 317 9.90 -1.20 -29.93
CA SER A 317 11.21 -1.43 -30.54
C SER A 317 11.02 -1.39 -32.06
N SER A 318 11.12 -0.17 -32.62
CA SER A 318 11.36 0.00 -34.04
C SER A 318 12.78 -0.47 -34.29
N GLY A 319 12.92 -1.77 -34.47
CA GLY A 319 14.11 -2.37 -35.06
C GLY A 319 14.21 -1.91 -36.51
N SER A 320 14.86 -0.78 -36.72
CA SER A 320 15.37 -0.40 -38.01
C SER A 320 16.54 -1.33 -38.34
N ALA A 321 16.24 -2.47 -38.95
CA ALA A 321 17.22 -3.26 -39.66
C ALA A 321 17.39 -2.64 -41.03
N THR A 322 18.35 -1.73 -41.14
CA THR A 322 18.95 -1.33 -42.41
C THR A 322 19.73 -2.51 -42.96
N MET A 323 19.19 -3.20 -43.98
CA MET A 323 20.01 -4.00 -44.87
C MET A 323 19.80 -3.51 -46.30
N ALA A 324 20.84 -2.84 -46.77
CA ALA A 324 21.01 -2.62 -48.20
C ALA A 324 21.54 -3.90 -48.87
N LYS A 325 21.01 -4.31 -49.98
CA LYS A 325 21.68 -4.41 -51.27
C LYS A 325 21.08 -5.46 -52.23
N HIS A 326 20.82 -4.96 -53.41
CA HIS A 326 21.03 -5.51 -54.76
C HIS A 326 19.96 -6.42 -55.40
N ALA A 327 19.30 -5.79 -56.32
CA ALA A 327 19.29 -6.05 -57.77
C ALA A 327 18.54 -7.30 -58.27
N GLY A 328 17.62 -7.05 -59.22
CA GLY A 328 17.26 -8.01 -60.25
C GLY A 328 15.80 -8.06 -60.64
N VAL A 329 15.37 -7.10 -61.44
CA VAL A 329 14.62 -7.24 -62.71
C VAL A 329 13.78 -8.50 -62.92
N LYS A 330 12.47 -8.38 -63.00
CA LYS A 330 11.64 -8.52 -64.25
C LYS A 330 10.15 -8.48 -63.96
N ALA A 331 9.51 -7.74 -64.83
CA ALA A 331 8.08 -7.60 -65.01
C ALA A 331 7.41 -8.89 -65.50
N LEU A 332 6.10 -8.98 -65.25
CA LEU A 332 5.03 -9.36 -66.17
C LEU A 332 3.72 -9.54 -65.39
N ASP A 333 2.87 -8.63 -65.57
CA ASP A 333 1.60 -8.66 -66.30
C ASP A 333 0.47 -9.56 -65.78
N THR A 334 -0.64 -8.85 -65.49
CA THR A 334 -2.02 -9.11 -65.94
C THR A 334 -2.80 -10.24 -65.30
N LEU A 335 -3.85 -9.97 -64.64
CA LEU A 335 -5.23 -9.98 -65.16
C LEU A 335 -6.28 -9.84 -64.04
N ALA A 336 -7.22 -9.01 -64.34
CA ALA A 336 -8.48 -8.76 -63.66
C ALA A 336 -9.45 -9.95 -63.69
N CYS A 337 -10.39 -10.00 -62.73
CA CYS A 337 -11.82 -10.24 -62.90
C CYS A 337 -12.47 -10.18 -61.50
N ARG A 338 -13.24 -9.21 -61.18
CA ARG A 338 -14.70 -8.94 -61.30
C ARG A 338 -15.55 -10.16 -61.02
N ILE A 339 -16.48 -9.98 -60.09
CA ILE A 339 -17.93 -9.97 -60.25
C ILE A 339 -18.68 -10.50 -59.02
N ASN A 340 -19.54 -9.64 -58.51
CA ASN A 340 -20.94 -9.76 -58.05
C ASN A 340 -21.27 -10.62 -56.83
N SER A 341 -21.78 -9.93 -55.77
CA SER A 341 -23.20 -9.55 -55.54
C SER A 341 -24.19 -10.75 -55.44
N VAL A 342 -24.90 -10.78 -54.34
CA VAL A 342 -26.37 -10.81 -54.25
C VAL A 342 -26.79 -11.48 -52.91
N SER A 343 -27.30 -10.70 -52.02
CA SER A 343 -28.62 -10.66 -51.38
C SER A 343 -29.27 -11.91 -50.81
N GLY A 344 -29.90 -11.65 -49.68
CA GLY A 344 -31.09 -12.37 -49.14
C GLY A 344 -30.74 -13.09 -47.82
N GLY A 345 -31.31 -12.84 -46.68
CA GLY A 345 -32.64 -12.40 -46.35
C GLY A 345 -33.33 -13.45 -45.46
N ILE A 346 -33.76 -13.02 -44.27
CA ILE A 346 -34.89 -13.54 -43.49
C ILE A 346 -34.77 -14.98 -42.90
N VAL A 347 -34.70 -15.17 -41.63
CA VAL A 347 -35.75 -15.31 -40.59
C VAL A 347 -35.15 -15.00 -39.21
#